data_0a7ef81caa3ef93d8bb255479a0d9bf8
#
_entry.id   0a7ef81caa3ef93d8bb255479a0d9bf8
#
_cell.length_a   1.000
_cell.length_b   1.000
_cell.length_c   1.000
_cell.angle_alpha   90.00
_cell.angle_beta   90.00
_cell.angle_gamma   90.00
#
_symmetry.space_group_name_H-M   'P 1'
#
loop_
_entity.id
_entity.type
_entity.pdbx_description
1 polymer ?
#
loop_
_entity_poly.entity_id
_entity_poly.type
_entity_poly.pdbx_seq_one_letter_code
_entity_poly.pdbx_strand_id
1 'polypeptide(L)' 'MLTHEQVQAAISAQLDGEAPQLAPDVIDAHVSGCPECAAFREKAAALS' A
#
# COMPACT_ATOMS: atom_id res chain seq x y z
N MET A 1 -7.23 13.83 -3.00
CA MET A 1 -7.90 12.56 -2.72
C MET A 1 -7.01 11.39 -3.13
N LEU A 2 -6.85 10.40 -2.30
CA LEU A 2 -5.99 9.26 -2.62
C LEU A 2 -6.68 8.33 -3.61
N THR A 3 -5.92 7.88 -4.61
CA THR A 3 -6.39 6.87 -5.55
C THR A 3 -5.82 5.51 -5.15
N HIS A 4 -6.43 4.43 -5.63
CA HIS A 4 -5.89 3.08 -5.42
C HIS A 4 -4.48 2.97 -5.95
N GLU A 5 -4.20 3.60 -7.09
CA GLU A 5 -2.86 3.57 -7.69
C GLU A 5 -1.82 4.22 -6.79
N GLN A 6 -2.17 5.34 -6.15
CA GLN A 6 -1.26 6.02 -5.23
C GLN A 6 -0.95 5.14 -4.02
N VAL A 7 -1.97 4.49 -3.47
CA VAL A 7 -1.80 3.62 -2.32
C VAL A 7 -0.99 2.38 -2.70
N GLN A 8 -1.27 1.79 -3.85
CA GLN A 8 -0.54 0.60 -4.31
C GLN A 8 0.93 0.93 -4.58
N ALA A 9 1.21 2.09 -5.16
CA ALA A 9 2.59 2.53 -5.37
C ALA A 9 3.32 2.72 -4.04
N ALA A 10 2.63 3.28 -3.05
CA ALA A 10 3.21 3.47 -1.72
C ALA A 10 3.49 2.13 -1.04
N ILE A 11 2.58 1.17 -1.17
CA ILE A 11 2.77 -0.18 -0.63
C ILE A 11 3.98 -0.84 -1.27
N SER A 12 4.10 -0.74 -2.59
CA SER A 12 5.22 -1.30 -3.32
C SER A 12 6.54 -0.70 -2.84
N ALA A 13 6.59 0.62 -2.63
CA ALA A 13 7.78 1.29 -2.11
C ALA A 13 8.14 0.80 -0.72
N GLN A 14 7.15 0.62 0.15
CA GLN A 14 7.40 0.10 1.50
C GLN A 14 8.04 -1.29 1.45
N LEU A 15 7.54 -2.16 0.59
CA LEU A 15 8.03 -3.53 0.48
C LEU A 15 9.43 -3.59 -0.12
N ASP A 16 9.77 -2.62 -0.96
CA ASP A 16 11.11 -2.53 -1.56
C ASP A 16 12.13 -1.87 -0.62
N GLY A 17 11.68 -1.41 0.53
CA GLY A 17 12.56 -0.72 1.48
C GLY A 17 12.76 0.75 1.14
N GLU A 18 12.02 1.30 0.21
CA GLU A 18 12.07 2.71 -0.14
C GLU A 18 11.07 3.49 0.71
N ALA A 19 11.33 4.79 0.88
CA ALA A 19 10.42 5.64 1.61
C ALA A 19 9.19 5.94 0.74
N PRO A 20 7.98 5.54 1.16
CA PRO A 20 6.78 5.85 0.40
C PRO A 20 6.43 7.33 0.51
N GLN A 21 5.69 7.83 -0.47
CA GLN A 21 5.23 9.21 -0.45
C GLN A 21 4.07 9.43 0.53
N LEU A 22 3.46 8.35 1.00
CA LEU A 22 2.37 8.39 1.96
C LEU A 22 2.86 7.89 3.30
N ALA A 23 2.37 8.50 4.39
CA ALA A 23 2.70 8.02 5.72
C ALA A 23 2.14 6.61 5.94
N PRO A 24 2.84 5.76 6.70
CA PRO A 24 2.35 4.41 6.97
C PRO A 24 0.93 4.38 7.55
N ASP A 25 0.60 5.33 8.41
CA ASP A 25 -0.74 5.43 9.02
C ASP A 25 -1.81 5.67 7.96
N VAL A 26 -1.49 6.48 6.95
CA VAL A 26 -2.43 6.77 5.86
C VAL A 26 -2.64 5.52 5.01
N ILE A 27 -1.58 4.79 4.72
CA ILE A 27 -1.65 3.54 3.95
C ILE A 27 -2.51 2.53 4.71
N ASP A 28 -2.25 2.33 6.00
CA ASP A 28 -2.98 1.38 6.83
C ASP A 28 -4.46 1.75 6.91
N ALA A 29 -4.77 3.03 7.06
CA ALA A 29 -6.15 3.48 7.12
C ALA A 29 -6.91 3.19 5.82
N HIS A 30 -6.26 3.43 4.68
CA HIS A 30 -6.86 3.13 3.38
C HIS A 30 -7.07 1.62 3.20
N VAL A 31 -6.05 0.83 3.49
CA VAL A 31 -6.10 -0.62 3.35
C VAL A 31 -7.19 -1.23 4.22
N SER A 32 -7.39 -0.67 5.41
CA SER A 32 -8.43 -1.13 6.33
C SER A 32 -9.84 -0.95 5.74
N GLY A 33 -10.03 0.05 4.88
CA GLY A 33 -11.31 0.30 4.23
C GLY A 33 -11.39 -0.13 2.78
N CYS A 34 -10.33 -0.73 2.24
CA CYS A 34 -10.28 -1.11 0.81
C CYS A 34 -9.79 -2.54 0.65
N PRO A 35 -10.69 -3.51 0.41
CA PRO A 35 -10.29 -4.91 0.23
C PRO A 35 -9.33 -5.12 -0.93
N GLU A 36 -9.45 -4.33 -2.00
CA GLU A 36 -8.56 -4.44 -3.15
C GLU A 36 -7.12 -4.08 -2.79
N CYS A 37 -6.93 -3.01 -2.05
CA CYS A 37 -5.61 -2.60 -1.62
C CYS A 37 -5.03 -3.56 -0.59
N ALA A 38 -5.87 -4.11 0.28
CA ALA A 38 -5.46 -5.13 1.23
C ALA A 38 -4.97 -6.38 0.51
N ALA A 39 -5.70 -6.83 -0.52
CA ALA A 39 -5.31 -7.97 -1.32
C ALA A 39 -4.03 -7.69 -2.10
N PHE A 40 -3.87 -6.48 -2.61
CA PHE A 40 -2.65 -6.08 -3.31
C PHE A 40 -1.45 -6.18 -2.38
N ARG A 41 -1.58 -5.66 -1.16
CA ARG A 41 -0.49 -5.70 -0.17
C ARG A 41 -0.10 -7.13 0.16
N GLU A 42 -1.09 -7.99 0.37
CA GLU A 42 -0.86 -9.38 0.68
C GLU A 42 -0.12 -10.12 -0.44
N LYS A 43 -0.57 -9.92 -1.68
CA LYS A 43 0.05 -10.53 -2.84
C LYS A 43 1.48 -10.03 -3.04
N ALA A 44 1.67 -8.73 -2.93
CA ALA A 44 2.99 -8.14 -3.11
C ALA A 44 3.97 -8.63 -2.06
N ALA A 45 3.53 -8.76 -0.81
CA ALA A 45 4.37 -9.28 0.27
C ALA A 45 4.69 -10.76 0.05
N ALA A 46 3.76 -11.54 -0.48
CA ALA A 46 3.98 -12.96 -0.74
C ALA A 46 4.98 -13.19 -1.87
N LEU A 47 5.08 -12.25 -2.82
CA LEU A 47 6.00 -12.35 -3.94
C LEU A 47 7.40 -11.84 -3.61
N SER A 48 7.53 -11.14 -2.50
CA SER A 48 8.83 -10.66 -2.05
C SER A 48 9.55 -11.76 -1.28
#